data_31b72cc3a729ffcbddb5a983d80444bc
#
_entry.id   31b72cc3a729ffcbddb5a983d80444bc
#
_cell.length_a   1.000
_cell.length_b   1.000
_cell.length_c   1.000
_cell.angle_alpha   90.00
_cell.angle_beta   90.00
_cell.angle_gamma   90.00
#
_symmetry.space_group_name_H-M   'P 1'
#
loop_
_entity.id
_entity.type
_entity.pdbx_description
1 polymer ?
#
loop_
_entity_poly.entity_id
_entity_poly.type
_entity_poly.pdbx_seq_one_letter_code
_entity_poly.pdbx_strand_id
1 'polypeptide(L)'
;MGSRFSYKDEATEESGNLEGAPQEVQETVDHLFNVSLHIAVIGETGAGKSTFINAFRGLEDDDEGAAKTGVNETTAEPTPYNHPTMSNVTLWDLPGVGSLNFTARTYVKEMQFEKYDFFFVVSSERFRENDIMLAKEIQKGNKRFYFIRSKVDNDIRGEERKKTFDREETLSKIRRDCQENLKELGNPPVFLISSCNLSEFDFEKLVSTLNSELPQHKQYALVRCSKCVCYCFKQTKNNIIKK
;
A
#
# COMPACT_ATOMS: atom_id res chain seq x y z
N MET A 1 -8.18 40.60 21.21
CA MET A 1 -7.86 39.67 22.32
C MET A 1 -7.89 38.26 21.75
N GLY A 2 -6.75 37.75 21.34
CA GLY A 2 -6.60 36.42 20.77
C GLY A 2 -6.13 35.44 21.83
N SER A 3 -6.88 34.40 22.09
CA SER A 3 -6.42 33.30 22.94
C SER A 3 -5.57 32.35 22.13
N ARG A 4 -4.28 32.34 22.44
CA ARG A 4 -3.31 31.32 22.03
C ARG A 4 -3.66 30.03 22.77
N PHE A 5 -4.09 28.98 22.04
CA PHE A 5 -4.03 27.62 22.54
C PHE A 5 -2.61 27.11 22.36
N SER A 6 -1.88 27.05 23.47
CA SER A 6 -0.61 26.37 23.60
C SER A 6 -0.88 24.88 23.76
N TYR A 7 -0.59 24.07 22.72
CA TYR A 7 -0.43 22.64 22.89
C TYR A 7 1.00 22.39 23.39
N LYS A 8 1.11 22.09 24.67
CA LYS A 8 2.33 21.51 25.23
C LYS A 8 2.56 20.15 24.59
N ASP A 9 3.79 19.96 24.08
CA ASP A 9 4.35 18.68 23.72
C ASP A 9 4.45 17.82 24.99
N GLU A 10 3.54 16.89 25.13
CA GLU A 10 3.74 15.68 25.95
C GLU A 10 3.71 14.49 24.98
N ALA A 11 4.85 14.31 24.28
CA ALA A 11 5.22 13.02 23.78
C ALA A 11 5.69 12.18 24.97
N THR A 12 4.75 11.76 25.81
CA THR A 12 5.00 10.62 26.67
C THR A 12 5.09 9.40 25.75
N GLU A 13 6.29 8.82 25.72
CA GLU A 13 6.50 7.44 25.36
C GLU A 13 5.63 6.59 26.29
N GLU A 14 4.38 6.39 25.92
CA GLU A 14 3.62 5.26 26.41
C GLU A 14 4.15 3.99 25.70
N SER A 15 5.34 3.58 26.11
CA SER A 15 5.61 2.16 26.26
C SER A 15 4.52 1.70 27.23
N GLY A 16 3.51 0.99 26.70
CA GLY A 16 2.45 0.43 27.52
C GLY A 16 3.06 -0.59 28.48
N ASN A 17 3.60 -0.07 29.56
CA ASN A 17 4.07 -0.87 30.69
C ASN A 17 2.81 -1.35 31.39
N LEU A 18 2.39 -2.58 31.10
CA LEU A 18 1.36 -3.28 31.83
C LEU A 18 1.94 -3.72 33.18
N GLU A 19 2.42 -2.76 33.97
CA GLU A 19 2.89 -3.04 35.33
C GLU A 19 1.75 -3.63 36.14
N GLY A 20 1.85 -4.93 36.45
CA GLY A 20 0.86 -5.68 37.19
C GLY A 20 -0.05 -6.62 36.39
N ALA A 21 0.12 -6.69 35.07
CA ALA A 21 -0.59 -7.72 34.28
C ALA A 21 0.01 -9.11 34.54
N PRO A 22 -0.81 -10.20 34.57
CA PRO A 22 -0.29 -11.55 34.62
C PRO A 22 0.73 -11.80 33.50
N GLN A 23 1.79 -12.55 33.79
CA GLN A 23 2.89 -12.83 32.87
C GLN A 23 2.38 -13.38 31.52
N GLU A 24 1.34 -14.23 31.52
CA GLU A 24 0.71 -14.75 30.30
C GLU A 24 0.11 -13.65 29.39
N VAL A 25 -0.43 -12.58 30.01
CA VAL A 25 -0.96 -11.42 29.26
C VAL A 25 0.19 -10.64 28.66
N GLN A 26 1.26 -10.42 29.42
CA GLN A 26 2.44 -9.72 28.93
C GLN A 26 3.09 -10.48 27.77
N GLU A 27 3.29 -11.79 27.88
CA GLU A 27 3.85 -12.64 26.81
C GLU A 27 2.95 -12.63 25.55
N THR A 28 1.61 -12.66 25.75
CA THR A 28 0.65 -12.57 24.63
C THR A 28 0.75 -11.22 23.93
N VAL A 29 0.83 -10.13 24.67
CA VAL A 29 0.96 -8.79 24.15
C VAL A 29 2.31 -8.63 23.40
N ASP A 30 3.41 -9.09 23.99
CA ASP A 30 4.72 -9.04 23.37
C ASP A 30 4.79 -9.88 22.08
N HIS A 31 4.13 -11.05 22.09
CA HIS A 31 4.01 -11.86 20.89
C HIS A 31 3.22 -11.12 19.78
N LEU A 32 2.10 -10.48 20.13
CA LEU A 32 1.31 -9.70 19.18
C LEU A 32 2.08 -8.50 18.59
N PHE A 33 2.90 -7.85 19.39
CA PHE A 33 3.75 -6.73 18.94
C PHE A 33 4.90 -7.18 18.02
N ASN A 34 5.34 -8.43 18.15
CA ASN A 34 6.46 -8.98 17.39
C ASN A 34 6.05 -9.77 16.13
N VAL A 35 4.75 -9.89 15.87
CA VAL A 35 4.28 -10.58 14.64
C VAL A 35 4.71 -9.80 13.40
N SER A 36 5.53 -10.42 12.58
CA SER A 36 5.93 -9.88 11.29
C SER A 36 4.78 -9.92 10.30
N LEU A 37 4.66 -8.86 9.50
CA LEU A 37 3.71 -8.74 8.40
C LEU A 37 4.48 -8.52 7.09
N HIS A 38 4.45 -9.50 6.21
CA HIS A 38 5.09 -9.45 4.90
C HIS A 38 4.06 -9.19 3.82
N ILE A 39 4.12 -8.01 3.21
CA ILE A 39 3.22 -7.58 2.14
C ILE A 39 4.00 -7.54 0.83
N ALA A 40 3.61 -8.34 -0.15
CA ALA A 40 4.20 -8.31 -1.48
C ALA A 40 3.50 -7.28 -2.36
N VAL A 41 4.27 -6.47 -3.07
CA VAL A 41 3.80 -5.51 -4.08
C VAL A 41 4.21 -6.02 -5.45
N ILE A 42 3.23 -6.40 -6.26
CA ILE A 42 3.43 -7.04 -7.56
C ILE A 42 2.68 -6.30 -8.66
N GLY A 43 3.07 -6.49 -9.89
CA GLY A 43 2.46 -5.88 -11.08
C GLY A 43 3.47 -5.69 -12.20
N GLU A 44 3.04 -5.16 -13.32
CA GLU A 44 3.92 -4.94 -14.47
C GLU A 44 5.05 -3.95 -14.18
N THR A 45 6.12 -4.03 -14.98
CA THR A 45 7.18 -3.02 -14.98
C THR A 45 6.57 -1.66 -15.34
N GLY A 46 6.93 -0.64 -14.58
CA GLY A 46 6.38 0.72 -14.77
C GLY A 46 5.00 0.95 -14.14
N ALA A 47 4.37 -0.03 -13.50
CA ALA A 47 3.08 0.15 -12.81
C ALA A 47 3.13 1.10 -11.60
N GLY A 48 4.32 1.49 -11.13
CA GLY A 48 4.48 2.39 -9.99
C GLY A 48 4.57 1.67 -8.64
N LYS A 49 5.02 0.41 -8.62
CA LYS A 49 5.18 -0.40 -7.39
C LYS A 49 6.10 0.27 -6.37
N SER A 50 7.31 0.62 -6.79
CA SER A 50 8.31 1.25 -5.89
C SER A 50 7.85 2.60 -5.36
N THR A 51 7.23 3.44 -6.22
CA THR A 51 6.64 4.71 -5.79
C THR A 51 5.48 4.50 -4.80
N PHE A 52 4.65 3.48 -5.04
CA PHE A 52 3.58 3.11 -4.10
C PHE A 52 4.15 2.63 -2.75
N ILE A 53 5.23 1.86 -2.76
CA ILE A 53 5.93 1.42 -1.54
C ILE A 53 6.45 2.62 -0.76
N ASN A 54 7.08 3.59 -1.42
CA ASN A 54 7.56 4.82 -0.78
C ASN A 54 6.39 5.60 -0.16
N ALA A 55 5.34 5.83 -0.94
CA ALA A 55 4.14 6.52 -0.49
C ALA A 55 3.48 5.81 0.72
N PHE A 56 3.39 4.47 0.70
CA PHE A 56 2.84 3.69 1.80
C PHE A 56 3.70 3.76 3.07
N ARG A 57 5.00 3.90 2.92
CA ARG A 57 5.96 4.10 4.01
C ARG A 57 6.06 5.55 4.49
N GLY A 58 5.38 6.48 3.82
CA GLY A 58 5.43 7.91 4.10
C GLY A 58 6.77 8.56 3.72
N LEU A 59 7.42 8.03 2.68
CA LEU A 59 8.68 8.52 2.13
C LEU A 59 8.47 9.15 0.76
N GLU A 60 9.28 10.14 0.43
CA GLU A 60 9.46 10.64 -0.92
C GLU A 60 10.45 9.74 -1.70
N ASP A 61 10.46 9.84 -3.03
CA ASP A 61 11.27 8.94 -3.88
C ASP A 61 12.79 9.12 -3.74
N ASP A 62 13.23 10.26 -3.21
CA ASP A 62 14.63 10.64 -2.97
C ASP A 62 15.04 10.60 -1.49
N ASP A 63 14.14 10.18 -0.60
CA ASP A 63 14.46 9.99 0.81
C ASP A 63 15.44 8.84 1.03
N GLU A 64 16.24 8.92 2.10
CA GLU A 64 17.13 7.84 2.51
C GLU A 64 16.31 6.57 2.82
N GLY A 65 16.70 5.46 2.22
CA GLY A 65 16.00 4.17 2.37
C GLY A 65 14.72 4.04 1.56
N ALA A 66 14.41 4.99 0.65
CA ALA A 66 13.33 4.84 -0.30
C ALA A 66 13.60 3.71 -1.30
N ALA A 67 12.54 3.08 -1.77
CA ALA A 67 12.60 2.14 -2.88
C ALA A 67 13.03 2.89 -4.14
N LYS A 68 13.98 2.31 -4.89
CA LYS A 68 14.49 2.93 -6.11
C LYS A 68 13.37 3.02 -7.15
N THR A 69 13.06 4.23 -7.57
CA THR A 69 12.12 4.51 -8.65
C THR A 69 12.87 4.83 -9.94
N GLY A 70 12.29 4.54 -11.09
CA GLY A 70 12.91 4.83 -12.37
C GLY A 70 12.02 4.51 -13.56
N VAL A 71 12.41 5.02 -14.74
CA VAL A 71 11.69 4.81 -16.00
C VAL A 71 11.96 3.41 -16.56
N ASN A 72 13.11 2.83 -16.20
CA ASN A 72 13.50 1.48 -16.56
C ASN A 72 13.23 0.49 -15.42
N GLU A 73 13.31 -0.81 -15.70
CA GLU A 73 13.21 -1.83 -14.68
C GLU A 73 14.32 -1.65 -13.64
N THR A 74 13.93 -1.38 -12.39
CA THR A 74 14.86 -1.09 -11.29
C THR A 74 14.97 -2.24 -10.31
N THR A 75 14.00 -3.17 -10.32
CA THR A 75 13.89 -4.27 -9.37
C THR A 75 14.14 -5.59 -10.11
N ALA A 76 15.32 -6.17 -9.94
CA ALA A 76 15.69 -7.45 -10.55
C ALA A 76 15.37 -8.66 -9.64
N GLU A 77 15.34 -8.46 -8.33
CA GLU A 77 15.08 -9.48 -7.30
C GLU A 77 14.10 -8.93 -6.25
N PRO A 78 13.33 -9.80 -5.54
CA PRO A 78 12.47 -9.37 -4.44
C PRO A 78 13.25 -8.58 -3.41
N THR A 79 12.91 -7.30 -3.25
CA THR A 79 13.63 -6.38 -2.39
C THR A 79 12.76 -5.97 -1.20
N PRO A 80 13.20 -6.23 0.05
CA PRO A 80 12.44 -5.86 1.24
C PRO A 80 12.67 -4.41 1.62
N TYR A 81 11.60 -3.74 2.02
CA TYR A 81 11.58 -2.38 2.54
C TYR A 81 10.84 -2.35 3.88
N ASN A 82 11.57 -2.22 4.96
CA ASN A 82 10.98 -2.09 6.28
C ASN A 82 10.26 -0.76 6.43
N HIS A 83 9.15 -0.77 7.16
CA HIS A 83 8.45 0.47 7.45
C HIS A 83 9.25 1.32 8.44
N PRO A 84 9.46 2.65 8.21
CA PRO A 84 10.34 3.48 9.06
C PRO A 84 9.95 3.51 10.54
N THR A 85 8.66 3.44 10.84
CA THR A 85 8.13 3.54 12.21
C THR A 85 7.61 2.20 12.75
N MET A 86 7.65 1.13 11.95
CA MET A 86 7.16 -0.19 12.35
C MET A 86 8.12 -1.27 11.86
N SER A 87 8.96 -1.72 12.79
CA SER A 87 9.99 -2.72 12.52
C SER A 87 9.43 -4.09 12.10
N ASN A 88 8.18 -4.37 12.43
CA ASN A 88 7.51 -5.64 12.12
C ASN A 88 6.70 -5.64 10.81
N VAL A 89 6.70 -4.55 10.05
CA VAL A 89 6.06 -4.47 8.73
C VAL A 89 7.12 -4.34 7.64
N THR A 90 7.11 -5.29 6.72
CA THR A 90 7.99 -5.31 5.56
C THR A 90 7.16 -5.32 4.28
N LEU A 91 7.40 -4.33 3.42
CA LEU A 91 6.88 -4.30 2.06
C LEU A 91 7.94 -4.90 1.13
N TRP A 92 7.53 -5.82 0.27
CA TRP A 92 8.41 -6.48 -0.67
C TRP A 92 8.12 -5.97 -2.07
N ASP A 93 9.08 -5.25 -2.67
CA ASP A 93 9.02 -4.90 -4.08
C ASP A 93 9.44 -6.10 -4.92
N LEU A 94 8.53 -6.66 -5.69
CA LEU A 94 8.82 -7.79 -6.56
C LEU A 94 9.11 -7.30 -7.98
N PRO A 95 10.02 -7.99 -8.71
CA PRO A 95 10.29 -7.72 -10.11
C PRO A 95 9.00 -7.60 -10.92
N GLY A 96 8.99 -6.68 -11.89
CA GLY A 96 7.83 -6.49 -12.76
C GLY A 96 7.55 -7.71 -13.62
N VAL A 97 6.29 -8.10 -13.73
CA VAL A 97 5.84 -9.08 -14.71
C VAL A 97 5.80 -8.42 -16.08
N GLY A 98 6.41 -9.05 -17.07
CA GLY A 98 6.48 -8.49 -18.44
C GLY A 98 7.86 -8.59 -19.07
N SER A 99 8.89 -9.01 -18.33
CA SER A 99 10.13 -9.45 -18.97
C SER A 99 9.90 -10.77 -19.71
N LEU A 100 10.53 -10.91 -20.86
CA LEU A 100 10.35 -12.00 -21.84
C LEU A 100 10.49 -13.44 -21.30
N ASN A 101 10.81 -13.63 -20.03
CA ASN A 101 11.24 -14.92 -19.48
C ASN A 101 10.29 -15.56 -18.47
N PHE A 102 9.19 -14.90 -18.07
CA PHE A 102 8.34 -15.42 -16.99
C PHE A 102 6.94 -15.77 -17.45
N THR A 103 6.55 -17.03 -17.34
CA THR A 103 5.14 -17.41 -17.24
C THR A 103 4.66 -17.08 -15.82
N ALA A 104 3.37 -16.79 -15.62
CA ALA A 104 2.85 -16.52 -14.28
C ALA A 104 3.16 -17.64 -13.27
N ARG A 105 3.20 -18.90 -13.75
CA ARG A 105 3.49 -20.05 -12.89
C ARG A 105 4.97 -20.12 -12.47
N THR A 106 5.91 -19.77 -13.34
CA THR A 106 7.34 -19.70 -13.00
C THR A 106 7.59 -18.54 -12.07
N TYR A 107 6.98 -17.39 -12.32
CA TYR A 107 7.05 -16.20 -11.48
C TYR A 107 6.64 -16.48 -10.03
N VAL A 108 5.50 -17.15 -9.82
CA VAL A 108 5.00 -17.49 -8.47
C VAL A 108 5.99 -18.34 -7.69
N LYS A 109 6.62 -19.32 -8.36
CA LYS A 109 7.62 -20.20 -7.72
C LYS A 109 8.91 -19.44 -7.39
N GLU A 110 9.42 -18.64 -8.32
CA GLU A 110 10.65 -17.89 -8.14
C GLU A 110 10.50 -16.80 -7.09
N MET A 111 9.35 -16.14 -7.07
CA MET A 111 9.03 -15.10 -6.07
C MET A 111 8.56 -15.68 -4.73
N GLN A 112 8.40 -17.00 -4.62
CA GLN A 112 8.08 -17.71 -3.37
C GLN A 112 6.87 -17.10 -2.65
N PHE A 113 5.72 -17.08 -3.32
CA PHE A 113 4.48 -16.42 -2.85
C PHE A 113 4.04 -16.89 -1.46
N GLU A 114 4.42 -18.08 -1.03
CA GLU A 114 4.15 -18.62 0.31
C GLU A 114 4.76 -17.79 1.44
N LYS A 115 5.83 -17.04 1.18
CA LYS A 115 6.50 -16.18 2.18
C LYS A 115 5.71 -14.94 2.55
N TYR A 116 4.75 -14.53 1.72
CA TYR A 116 4.01 -13.29 1.95
C TYR A 116 2.65 -13.58 2.57
N ASP A 117 2.23 -12.68 3.43
CA ASP A 117 0.93 -12.77 4.11
C ASP A 117 -0.19 -12.18 3.29
N PHE A 118 0.14 -11.15 2.48
CA PHE A 118 -0.80 -10.36 1.73
C PHE A 118 -0.18 -9.80 0.45
N PHE A 119 -1.02 -9.44 -0.54
CA PHE A 119 -0.55 -8.94 -1.81
C PHE A 119 -1.24 -7.63 -2.21
N PHE A 120 -0.46 -6.69 -2.74
CA PHE A 120 -0.96 -5.58 -3.54
C PHE A 120 -0.65 -5.84 -5.01
N VAL A 121 -1.68 -6.00 -5.83
CA VAL A 121 -1.56 -6.11 -7.29
C VAL A 121 -1.69 -4.71 -7.86
N VAL A 122 -0.59 -4.11 -8.31
CA VAL A 122 -0.51 -2.72 -8.79
C VAL A 122 -0.55 -2.68 -10.30
N SER A 123 -1.50 -1.94 -10.86
CA SER A 123 -1.63 -1.71 -12.30
C SER A 123 -1.88 -0.22 -12.57
N SER A 124 -1.15 0.36 -13.53
CA SER A 124 -1.27 1.80 -13.90
C SER A 124 -2.18 2.06 -15.09
N GLU A 125 -2.63 1.01 -15.74
CA GLU A 125 -3.42 1.08 -16.97
C GLU A 125 -4.68 0.20 -16.87
N ARG A 126 -5.33 -0.03 -18.01
CA ARG A 126 -6.42 -0.99 -18.10
C ARG A 126 -5.95 -2.36 -17.65
N PHE A 127 -6.87 -3.09 -17.05
CA PHE A 127 -6.62 -4.44 -16.57
C PHE A 127 -6.08 -5.33 -17.70
N ARG A 128 -4.94 -5.98 -17.45
CA ARG A 128 -4.24 -6.80 -18.44
C ARG A 128 -4.30 -8.28 -18.08
N GLU A 129 -4.01 -9.11 -19.06
CA GLU A 129 -4.00 -10.57 -18.91
C GLU A 129 -3.02 -11.02 -17.80
N ASN A 130 -1.88 -10.35 -17.69
CA ASN A 130 -0.90 -10.62 -16.63
C ASN A 130 -1.48 -10.36 -15.23
N ASP A 131 -2.28 -9.31 -15.05
CA ASP A 131 -2.91 -8.98 -13.76
C ASP A 131 -3.90 -10.10 -13.36
N ILE A 132 -4.67 -10.61 -14.33
CA ILE A 132 -5.59 -11.75 -14.12
C ILE A 132 -4.82 -13.00 -13.71
N MET A 133 -3.73 -13.29 -14.41
CA MET A 133 -2.92 -14.49 -14.16
C MET A 133 -2.30 -14.44 -12.76
N LEU A 134 -1.72 -13.30 -12.36
CA LEU A 134 -1.17 -13.10 -11.02
C LEU A 134 -2.24 -13.27 -9.94
N ALA A 135 -3.38 -12.62 -10.11
CA ALA A 135 -4.48 -12.70 -9.16
C ALA A 135 -5.00 -14.15 -9.01
N LYS A 136 -5.12 -14.91 -10.10
CA LYS A 136 -5.48 -16.33 -10.06
C LYS A 136 -4.46 -17.17 -9.28
N GLU A 137 -3.19 -16.93 -9.46
CA GLU A 137 -2.14 -17.68 -8.76
C GLU A 137 -2.11 -17.34 -7.25
N ILE A 138 -2.34 -16.08 -6.87
CA ILE A 138 -2.48 -15.68 -5.46
C ILE A 138 -3.66 -16.42 -4.81
N GLN A 139 -4.81 -16.48 -5.48
CA GLN A 139 -5.99 -17.19 -4.98
C GLN A 139 -5.77 -18.69 -4.85
N LYS A 140 -5.08 -19.33 -5.80
CA LYS A 140 -4.71 -20.76 -5.70
C LYS A 140 -3.85 -21.03 -4.45
N GLY A 141 -3.02 -20.08 -4.05
CA GLY A 141 -2.25 -20.10 -2.80
C GLY A 141 -3.08 -19.82 -1.55
N ASN A 142 -4.40 -19.64 -1.68
CA ASN A 142 -5.30 -19.24 -0.59
C ASN A 142 -4.83 -17.96 0.13
N LYS A 143 -4.23 -17.03 -0.64
CA LYS A 143 -3.79 -15.73 -0.15
C LYS A 143 -4.78 -14.65 -0.56
N ARG A 144 -4.83 -13.56 0.22
CA ARG A 144 -5.67 -12.39 -0.07
C ARG A 144 -4.86 -11.34 -0.82
N PHE A 145 -5.56 -10.56 -1.63
CA PHE A 145 -4.96 -9.42 -2.32
C PHE A 145 -5.93 -8.27 -2.46
N TYR A 146 -5.39 -7.07 -2.62
CA TYR A 146 -6.12 -5.91 -3.11
C TYR A 146 -5.57 -5.50 -4.47
N PHE A 147 -6.47 -4.99 -5.29
CA PHE A 147 -6.10 -4.41 -6.57
C PHE A 147 -5.92 -2.90 -6.44
N ILE A 148 -4.73 -2.43 -6.79
CA ILE A 148 -4.35 -1.03 -6.72
C ILE A 148 -4.26 -0.48 -8.14
N ARG A 149 -5.23 0.33 -8.54
CA ARG A 149 -5.16 1.12 -9.76
C ARG A 149 -4.36 2.37 -9.47
N SER A 150 -3.09 2.36 -9.87
CA SER A 150 -2.14 3.45 -9.65
C SER A 150 -2.24 4.53 -10.73
N LYS A 151 -1.57 5.67 -10.53
CA LYS A 151 -1.44 6.79 -11.50
C LYS A 151 -2.78 7.36 -11.98
N VAL A 152 -3.81 7.30 -11.16
CA VAL A 152 -5.16 7.78 -11.50
C VAL A 152 -5.17 9.29 -11.78
N ASP A 153 -4.28 10.04 -11.15
CA ASP A 153 -4.06 11.45 -11.45
C ASP A 153 -3.69 11.71 -12.92
N ASN A 154 -2.93 10.82 -13.55
CA ASN A 154 -2.61 10.92 -14.98
C ASN A 154 -3.84 10.65 -15.85
N ASP A 155 -4.67 9.70 -15.48
CA ASP A 155 -5.93 9.43 -16.17
C ASP A 155 -6.85 10.67 -16.11
N ILE A 156 -7.03 11.23 -14.93
CA ILE A 156 -7.83 12.46 -14.74
C ILE A 156 -7.27 13.60 -15.56
N ARG A 157 -5.97 13.88 -15.46
CA ARG A 157 -5.32 14.95 -16.25
C ARG A 157 -5.48 14.76 -17.77
N GLY A 158 -5.48 13.50 -18.23
CA GLY A 158 -5.73 13.16 -19.63
C GLY A 158 -7.16 13.48 -20.08
N GLU A 159 -8.14 13.18 -19.22
CA GLU A 159 -9.57 13.38 -19.50
C GLU A 159 -10.02 14.85 -19.33
N GLU A 160 -9.37 15.63 -18.45
CA GLU A 160 -9.66 17.07 -18.23
C GLU A 160 -9.62 17.92 -19.50
N ARG A 161 -8.92 17.45 -20.54
CA ARG A 161 -8.86 18.13 -21.84
C ARG A 161 -10.18 18.08 -22.62
N LYS A 162 -11.11 17.21 -22.22
CA LYS A 162 -12.40 17.04 -22.89
C LYS A 162 -13.42 18.05 -22.35
N LYS A 163 -14.20 18.66 -23.26
CA LYS A 163 -15.26 19.62 -22.88
C LYS A 163 -16.36 19.01 -21.98
N THR A 164 -16.54 17.69 -22.07
CA THR A 164 -17.54 16.93 -21.30
C THR A 164 -16.92 16.22 -20.11
N PHE A 165 -15.75 16.67 -19.62
CA PHE A 165 -15.08 16.06 -18.50
C PHE A 165 -15.92 16.16 -17.23
N ASP A 166 -16.09 15.03 -16.59
CA ASP A 166 -16.63 14.89 -15.23
C ASP A 166 -15.71 13.97 -14.44
N ARG A 167 -15.17 14.48 -13.34
CA ARG A 167 -14.20 13.78 -12.50
C ARG A 167 -14.81 12.52 -11.88
N GLU A 168 -15.99 12.66 -11.28
CA GLU A 168 -16.65 11.55 -10.58
C GLU A 168 -17.10 10.46 -11.54
N GLU A 169 -17.61 10.84 -12.71
CA GLU A 169 -17.97 9.90 -13.77
C GLU A 169 -16.72 9.16 -14.27
N THR A 170 -15.60 9.84 -14.43
CA THR A 170 -14.33 9.24 -14.87
C THR A 170 -13.82 8.23 -13.85
N LEU A 171 -13.78 8.60 -12.57
CA LEU A 171 -13.38 7.69 -11.49
C LEU A 171 -14.30 6.49 -11.39
N SER A 172 -15.61 6.70 -11.54
CA SER A 172 -16.62 5.63 -11.54
C SER A 172 -16.42 4.65 -12.70
N LYS A 173 -16.07 5.15 -13.88
CA LYS A 173 -15.75 4.32 -15.06
C LYS A 173 -14.52 3.46 -14.83
N ILE A 174 -13.43 4.06 -14.33
CA ILE A 174 -12.19 3.33 -14.03
C ILE A 174 -12.45 2.24 -13.00
N ARG A 175 -13.18 2.57 -11.93
CA ARG A 175 -13.51 1.61 -10.87
C ARG A 175 -14.35 0.45 -11.39
N ARG A 176 -15.37 0.73 -12.19
CA ARG A 176 -16.25 -0.27 -12.77
C ARG A 176 -15.47 -1.20 -13.70
N ASP A 177 -14.62 -0.67 -14.57
CA ASP A 177 -13.76 -1.47 -15.45
C ASP A 177 -12.89 -2.45 -14.65
N CYS A 178 -12.24 -1.98 -13.57
CA CYS A 178 -11.47 -2.86 -12.71
C CYS A 178 -12.35 -3.94 -12.04
N GLN A 179 -13.52 -3.57 -11.52
CA GLN A 179 -14.43 -4.51 -10.85
C GLN A 179 -15.00 -5.57 -11.80
N GLU A 180 -15.37 -5.19 -13.01
CA GLU A 180 -15.87 -6.12 -14.03
C GLU A 180 -14.81 -7.16 -14.39
N ASN A 181 -13.57 -6.74 -14.58
CA ASN A 181 -12.45 -7.65 -14.88
C ASN A 181 -12.07 -8.57 -13.70
N LEU A 182 -12.31 -8.13 -12.46
CA LEU A 182 -12.02 -8.89 -11.24
C LEU A 182 -13.19 -9.75 -10.75
N LYS A 183 -14.34 -9.70 -11.42
CA LYS A 183 -15.58 -10.39 -10.99
C LYS A 183 -15.38 -11.88 -10.79
N GLU A 184 -14.72 -12.55 -11.74
CA GLU A 184 -14.42 -13.98 -11.66
C GLU A 184 -13.38 -14.34 -10.58
N LEU A 185 -12.69 -13.34 -10.03
CA LEU A 185 -11.67 -13.48 -9.00
C LEU A 185 -12.23 -13.15 -7.60
N GLY A 186 -13.55 -13.30 -7.39
CA GLY A 186 -14.17 -13.10 -6.08
C GLY A 186 -14.36 -11.66 -5.66
N ASN A 187 -14.31 -10.71 -6.59
CA ASN A 187 -14.46 -9.27 -6.34
C ASN A 187 -13.53 -8.74 -5.25
N PRO A 188 -12.21 -8.86 -5.40
CA PRO A 188 -11.29 -8.29 -4.42
C PRO A 188 -11.47 -6.77 -4.33
N PRO A 189 -11.14 -6.16 -3.19
CA PRO A 189 -11.17 -4.71 -3.05
C PRO A 189 -10.31 -4.01 -4.11
N VAL A 190 -10.88 -2.94 -4.70
CA VAL A 190 -10.23 -2.10 -5.71
C VAL A 190 -10.04 -0.70 -5.15
N PHE A 191 -8.80 -0.20 -5.20
CA PHE A 191 -8.44 1.14 -4.75
C PHE A 191 -7.82 1.94 -5.89
N LEU A 192 -8.36 3.11 -6.14
CA LEU A 192 -7.83 4.09 -7.09
C LEU A 192 -6.83 4.97 -6.35
N ILE A 193 -5.58 4.97 -6.76
CA ILE A 193 -4.48 5.62 -6.02
C ILE A 193 -3.68 6.53 -6.95
N SER A 194 -3.31 7.70 -6.43
CA SER A 194 -2.14 8.45 -6.88
C SER A 194 -1.09 8.42 -5.78
N SER A 195 0.08 7.88 -6.06
CA SER A 195 1.19 7.87 -5.09
C SER A 195 1.80 9.26 -4.89
N CYS A 196 1.56 10.20 -5.83
CA CYS A 196 1.99 11.59 -5.70
C CYS A 196 0.97 12.46 -4.94
N ASN A 197 -0.29 12.01 -4.82
CA ASN A 197 -1.35 12.75 -4.14
C ASN A 197 -2.28 11.81 -3.37
N LEU A 198 -1.82 11.36 -2.22
CA LEU A 198 -2.49 10.34 -1.43
C LEU A 198 -3.84 10.79 -0.85
N SER A 199 -4.03 12.11 -0.65
CA SER A 199 -5.26 12.65 -0.03
C SER A 199 -6.45 12.77 -0.98
N GLU A 200 -6.26 12.65 -2.29
CA GLU A 200 -7.33 12.89 -3.28
C GLU A 200 -8.14 11.65 -3.67
N PHE A 201 -7.64 10.47 -3.37
CA PHE A 201 -8.20 9.20 -3.84
C PHE A 201 -8.42 8.21 -2.69
N ASP A 202 -8.35 6.90 -2.98
CA ASP A 202 -8.74 5.85 -2.04
C ASP A 202 -7.65 5.45 -1.03
N PHE A 203 -6.57 6.20 -0.85
CA PHE A 203 -5.46 5.75 0.00
C PHE A 203 -5.88 5.56 1.47
N GLU A 204 -6.61 6.51 2.05
CA GLU A 204 -7.12 6.37 3.42
C GLU A 204 -8.09 5.18 3.55
N LYS A 205 -8.91 4.96 2.51
CA LYS A 205 -9.82 3.82 2.44
C LYS A 205 -9.05 2.50 2.34
N LEU A 206 -7.96 2.44 1.56
CA LEU A 206 -7.09 1.28 1.48
C LEU A 206 -6.55 0.91 2.87
N VAL A 207 -5.98 1.87 3.58
CA VAL A 207 -5.41 1.66 4.91
C VAL A 207 -6.49 1.20 5.91
N SER A 208 -7.66 1.84 5.93
CA SER A 208 -8.75 1.48 6.83
C SER A 208 -9.32 0.09 6.54
N THR A 209 -9.47 -0.27 5.26
CA THR A 209 -9.94 -1.60 4.85
C THR A 209 -8.93 -2.68 5.25
N LEU A 210 -7.66 -2.45 5.00
CA LEU A 210 -6.60 -3.38 5.38
C LEU A 210 -6.60 -3.62 6.89
N ASN A 211 -6.73 -2.57 7.70
CA ASN A 211 -6.81 -2.67 9.15
C ASN A 211 -8.02 -3.51 9.62
N SER A 212 -9.15 -3.41 8.96
CA SER A 212 -10.38 -4.13 9.36
C SER A 212 -10.38 -5.60 8.94
N GLU A 213 -9.69 -5.95 7.85
CA GLU A 213 -9.76 -7.28 7.25
C GLU A 213 -8.63 -8.24 7.66
N LEU A 214 -7.51 -7.71 8.15
CA LEU A 214 -6.41 -8.57 8.57
C LEU A 214 -6.70 -9.26 9.91
N PRO A 215 -6.15 -10.48 10.13
CA PRO A 215 -6.25 -11.16 11.41
C PRO A 215 -5.79 -10.28 12.56
N GLN A 216 -6.46 -10.35 13.71
CA GLN A 216 -6.20 -9.49 14.87
C GLN A 216 -4.73 -9.40 15.25
N HIS A 217 -4.01 -10.52 15.24
CA HIS A 217 -2.59 -10.57 15.57
C HIS A 217 -1.69 -9.77 14.59
N LYS A 218 -2.16 -9.46 13.37
CA LYS A 218 -1.46 -8.62 12.39
C LYS A 218 -1.99 -7.20 12.34
N GLN A 219 -3.19 -6.93 12.88
CA GLN A 219 -3.80 -5.60 12.89
C GLN A 219 -2.98 -4.58 13.67
N TYR A 220 -2.37 -4.99 14.77
CA TYR A 220 -1.53 -4.10 15.59
C TYR A 220 -0.38 -3.49 14.81
N ALA A 221 0.26 -4.26 13.94
CA ALA A 221 1.30 -3.75 13.06
C ALA A 221 0.79 -2.62 12.16
N LEU A 222 -0.40 -2.77 11.60
CA LEU A 222 -1.02 -1.82 10.68
C LEU A 222 -1.64 -0.59 11.37
N VAL A 223 -2.20 -0.76 12.58
CA VAL A 223 -2.73 0.39 13.35
C VAL A 223 -1.62 1.42 13.62
N ARG A 224 -0.42 0.97 13.89
CA ARG A 224 0.73 1.87 14.01
C ARG A 224 1.07 2.56 12.69
N CYS A 225 0.93 1.86 11.55
CA CYS A 225 1.14 2.42 10.21
C CYS A 225 0.14 3.54 9.88
N SER A 226 -1.14 3.30 10.10
CA SER A 226 -2.17 4.29 9.79
C SER A 226 -1.99 5.61 10.56
N LYS A 227 -1.55 5.54 11.82
CA LYS A 227 -1.22 6.74 12.61
C LYS A 227 -0.04 7.51 12.02
N CYS A 228 0.98 6.83 11.52
CA CYS A 228 2.14 7.46 10.91
C CYS A 228 1.82 8.11 9.58
N VAL A 229 1.06 7.43 8.72
CA VAL A 229 0.61 8.00 7.44
C VAL A 229 -0.23 9.27 7.68
N CYS A 230 -1.17 9.24 8.63
CA CYS A 230 -1.92 10.43 9.01
C CYS A 230 -1.04 11.57 9.57
N TYR A 231 0.05 11.23 10.25
CA TYR A 231 1.00 12.22 10.76
C TYR A 231 1.82 12.86 9.63
N CYS A 232 2.32 12.07 8.70
CA CYS A 232 3.03 12.57 7.51
C CYS A 232 2.13 13.48 6.67
N PHE A 233 0.86 13.11 6.44
CA PHE A 233 -0.11 13.98 5.75
C PHE A 233 -0.31 15.34 6.41
N LYS A 234 -0.40 15.37 7.75
CA LYS A 234 -0.54 16.64 8.48
C LYS A 234 0.70 17.51 8.36
N GLN A 235 1.89 16.91 8.34
CA GLN A 235 3.15 17.64 8.18
C GLN A 235 3.31 18.23 6.78
N THR A 236 2.98 17.47 5.74
CA THR A 236 3.06 17.95 4.34
C THR A 236 2.08 19.09 4.09
N LYS A 237 0.83 19.00 4.57
CA LYS A 237 -0.13 20.12 4.49
C LYS A 237 0.38 21.38 5.20
N ASN A 238 1.00 21.25 6.37
CA ASN A 238 1.51 22.39 7.12
C ASN A 238 2.72 23.06 6.45
N ASN A 239 3.50 22.32 5.66
CA ASN A 239 4.64 22.84 4.92
C ASN A 239 4.24 23.53 3.61
N ILE A 240 3.12 23.16 2.99
CA ILE A 240 2.58 23.80 1.79
C ILE A 240 1.90 25.15 2.13
N ILE A 241 1.29 25.26 3.31
CA ILE A 241 0.64 26.50 3.77
C ILE A 241 1.66 27.57 4.23
N LYS A 242 2.93 27.18 4.45
CA LYS A 242 4.00 28.09 4.91
C LYS A 242 4.91 28.59 3.78
N LYS A 243 4.66 28.24 2.54
CA LYS A 243 5.27 28.82 1.34
C LYS A 243 4.24 29.64 0.57
#